data_32af2d6ddaf42e7a73fb7e4df7d205ba
#
_entry.id   32af2d6ddaf42e7a73fb7e4df7d205ba
#
_cell.length_a   1.000
_cell.length_b   1.000
_cell.length_c   1.000
_cell.angle_alpha   90.00
_cell.angle_beta   90.00
_cell.angle_gamma   90.00
#
_symmetry.space_group_name_H-M   'P 1'
#
loop_
_entity.id
_entity.type
_entity.pdbx_description
1 polymer ?
#
loop_
_entity_poly.entity_id
_entity_poly.type
_entity_poly.pdbx_seq_one_letter_code
_entity_poly.pdbx_strand_id
1 'polypeptide(L)'
;CMVGEIRDLETAEIAIQAALTGHLLLSTIHTNSASGAIPRFLSMGVKPFLLAPALNAVIGQRLVRRVCNKCVEEEQITPEKLAKAKAILNKLPEAEKKNVDLNNLHFYHGQGCEECSGLGYKGRVGIYEIFTMNKEIEQVILSAQVSEYSIQELAVKGGMVTMAQDGLLKALE
;
A
#
# COMPACT_ATOMS: atom_id res chain seq x y z
N CYS A 1 17.07 -10.68 10.62
CA CYS A 1 16.95 -9.74 11.74
C CYS A 1 15.58 -9.09 11.74
N MET A 2 15.08 -8.72 12.93
CA MET A 2 13.84 -7.94 13.05
C MET A 2 14.10 -6.77 13.99
N VAL A 3 13.77 -5.56 13.52
CA VAL A 3 13.77 -4.32 14.31
C VAL A 3 12.32 -3.87 14.41
N GLY A 4 11.80 -3.69 15.62
CA GLY A 4 10.37 -3.43 15.84
C GLY A 4 9.86 -2.25 15.03
N GLU A 5 10.56 -1.11 15.11
CA GLU A 5 10.27 0.08 14.31
C GLU A 5 11.49 1.00 14.21
N ILE A 6 11.52 1.82 13.16
CA ILE A 6 12.55 2.84 12.95
C ILE A 6 11.88 4.21 13.12
N ARG A 7 12.33 4.94 14.16
CA ARG A 7 11.82 6.28 14.50
C ARG A 7 12.86 7.39 14.39
N ASP A 8 14.12 7.03 14.46
CA ASP A 8 15.27 7.95 14.56
C ASP A 8 16.43 7.50 13.66
N LEU A 9 17.39 8.40 13.49
CA LEU A 9 18.55 8.17 12.63
C LEU A 9 19.43 7.03 13.14
N GLU A 10 19.66 6.93 14.45
CA GLU A 10 20.54 5.91 15.03
C GLU A 10 20.03 4.50 14.73
N THR A 11 18.75 4.25 15.00
CA THR A 11 18.10 2.98 14.66
C THR A 11 18.13 2.70 13.16
N ALA A 12 17.91 3.73 12.31
CA ALA A 12 17.96 3.60 10.88
C ALA A 12 19.36 3.20 10.38
N GLU A 13 20.41 3.85 10.90
CA GLU A 13 21.80 3.56 10.52
C GLU A 13 22.22 2.13 10.89
N ILE A 14 21.88 1.66 12.10
CA ILE A 14 22.14 0.30 12.53
C ILE A 14 21.43 -0.72 11.62
N ALA A 15 20.15 -0.48 11.32
CA ALA A 15 19.36 -1.33 10.44
C ALA A 15 19.96 -1.40 9.02
N ILE A 16 20.33 -0.25 8.46
CA ILE A 16 20.93 -0.14 7.13
C ILE A 16 22.29 -0.85 7.08
N GLN A 17 23.14 -0.68 8.09
CA GLN A 17 24.43 -1.37 8.15
C GLN A 17 24.25 -2.89 8.20
N ALA A 18 23.29 -3.39 8.97
CA ALA A 18 22.98 -4.81 8.99
C ALA A 18 22.49 -5.31 7.62
N ALA A 19 21.64 -4.55 6.93
CA ALA A 19 21.16 -4.89 5.59
C ALA A 19 22.30 -4.90 4.56
N LEU A 20 23.20 -3.92 4.60
CA LEU A 20 24.36 -3.82 3.69
C LEU A 20 25.38 -4.96 3.87
N THR A 21 25.42 -5.57 5.06
CA THR A 21 26.25 -6.76 5.34
C THR A 21 25.57 -8.08 4.95
N GLY A 22 24.45 -8.02 4.22
CA GLY A 22 23.75 -9.19 3.66
C GLY A 22 22.69 -9.81 4.57
N HIS A 23 22.35 -9.17 5.70
CA HIS A 23 21.28 -9.66 6.55
C HIS A 23 19.92 -9.27 5.99
N LEU A 24 18.99 -10.23 5.88
CA LEU A 24 17.59 -9.92 5.68
C LEU A 24 17.06 -9.25 6.95
N LEU A 25 16.68 -7.97 6.84
CA LEU A 25 16.15 -7.18 7.93
C LEU A 25 14.69 -6.79 7.63
N LEU A 26 13.82 -7.00 8.60
CA LEU A 26 12.42 -6.59 8.57
C LEU A 26 12.20 -5.54 9.67
N SER A 27 11.54 -4.45 9.32
CA SER A 27 11.20 -3.38 10.28
C SER A 27 9.92 -2.66 9.85
N THR A 28 9.43 -1.80 10.72
CA THR A 28 8.32 -0.90 10.43
C THR A 28 8.74 0.55 10.49
N ILE A 29 8.04 1.39 9.75
CA ILE A 29 8.19 2.84 9.76
C ILE A 29 6.80 3.48 9.64
N HIS A 30 6.54 4.54 10.38
CA HIS A 30 5.24 5.21 10.35
C HIS A 30 5.17 6.21 9.19
N THR A 31 4.40 5.84 8.15
CA THR A 31 4.08 6.68 7.00
C THR A 31 2.64 6.46 6.55
N ASN A 32 2.11 7.36 5.73
CA ASN A 32 0.76 7.25 5.20
C ASN A 32 0.65 6.31 4.00
N SER A 33 1.76 6.13 3.28
CA SER A 33 1.87 5.31 2.07
C SER A 33 3.21 4.58 2.05
N ALA A 34 3.34 3.54 1.22
CA ALA A 34 4.62 2.89 0.98
C ALA A 34 5.63 3.85 0.35
N SER A 35 5.20 4.67 -0.59
CA SER A 35 6.04 5.67 -1.26
C SER A 35 6.60 6.73 -0.31
N GLY A 36 5.89 7.03 0.77
CA GLY A 36 6.31 7.98 1.80
C GLY A 36 7.45 7.47 2.70
N ALA A 37 7.75 6.17 2.68
CA ALA A 37 8.82 5.60 3.51
C ALA A 37 10.20 6.16 3.14
N ILE A 38 10.50 6.30 1.85
CA ILE A 38 11.80 6.79 1.37
C ILE A 38 12.04 8.26 1.80
N PRO A 39 11.14 9.23 1.51
CA PRO A 39 11.28 10.59 2.02
C PRO A 39 11.37 10.64 3.55
N ARG A 40 10.69 9.73 4.26
CA ARG A 40 10.75 9.65 5.72
C ARG A 40 12.15 9.28 6.23
N PHE A 41 12.81 8.27 5.63
CA PHE A 41 14.20 7.94 5.94
C PHE A 41 15.14 9.14 5.70
N LEU A 42 14.99 9.80 4.56
CA LEU A 42 15.81 10.97 4.21
C LEU A 42 15.58 12.14 5.18
N SER A 43 14.34 12.37 5.62
CA SER A 43 14.00 13.40 6.61
C SER A 43 14.59 13.13 8.00
N MET A 44 14.86 11.86 8.34
CA MET A 44 15.57 11.48 9.56
C MET A 44 17.10 11.70 9.46
N GLY A 45 17.61 12.02 8.26
CA GLY A 45 19.04 12.27 8.03
C GLY A 45 19.79 11.07 7.42
N VAL A 46 19.08 9.99 7.05
CA VAL A 46 19.70 8.84 6.36
C VAL A 46 20.27 9.28 5.03
N LYS A 47 21.51 8.89 4.75
CA LYS A 47 22.20 9.25 3.53
C LYS A 47 21.65 8.43 2.33
N PRO A 48 21.30 9.08 1.20
CA PRO A 48 20.72 8.41 0.04
C PRO A 48 21.52 7.22 -0.48
N PHE A 49 22.85 7.34 -0.53
CA PHE A 49 23.72 6.30 -1.05
C PHE A 49 23.82 5.05 -0.14
N LEU A 50 23.43 5.15 1.13
CA LEU A 50 23.32 4.02 2.04
C LEU A 50 21.92 3.40 1.98
N LEU A 51 20.89 4.24 1.82
CA LEU A 51 19.50 3.79 1.78
C LEU A 51 19.18 3.00 0.51
N ALA A 52 19.60 3.50 -0.65
CA ALA A 52 19.25 2.91 -1.95
C ALA A 52 19.61 1.42 -2.05
N PRO A 53 20.85 0.98 -1.75
CA PRO A 53 21.21 -0.45 -1.82
C PRO A 53 20.71 -1.29 -0.64
N ALA A 54 20.25 -0.67 0.47
CA ALA A 54 19.80 -1.40 1.65
C ALA A 54 18.33 -1.81 1.58
N LEU A 55 17.51 -1.11 0.79
CA LEU A 55 16.09 -1.41 0.62
C LEU A 55 15.89 -2.46 -0.47
N ASN A 56 15.02 -3.44 -0.20
CA ASN A 56 14.58 -4.44 -1.18
C ASN A 56 13.12 -4.23 -1.58
N ALA A 57 12.26 -4.00 -0.59
CA ALA A 57 10.83 -3.78 -0.81
C ALA A 57 10.25 -2.89 0.30
N VAL A 58 9.18 -2.20 -0.02
CA VAL A 58 8.38 -1.44 0.93
C VAL A 58 6.93 -1.89 0.81
N ILE A 59 6.33 -2.17 1.98
CA ILE A 59 4.95 -2.64 2.09
C ILE A 59 4.16 -1.60 2.89
N GLY A 60 3.20 -0.96 2.27
CA GLY A 60 2.18 -0.16 2.94
C GLY A 60 0.96 -1.02 3.26
N GLN A 61 0.39 -0.86 4.46
CA GLN A 61 -0.75 -1.65 4.90
C GLN A 61 -1.72 -0.79 5.70
N ARG A 62 -3.02 -1.01 5.47
CA ARG A 62 -4.11 -0.49 6.31
C ARG A 62 -5.13 -1.59 6.56
N LEU A 63 -5.88 -1.46 7.65
CA LEU A 63 -6.99 -2.35 7.97
C LEU A 63 -8.31 -1.65 7.68
N VAL A 64 -9.15 -2.28 6.87
CA VAL A 64 -10.53 -1.84 6.61
C VAL A 64 -11.52 -2.81 7.24
N ARG A 65 -12.75 -2.36 7.51
CA ARG A 65 -13.80 -3.22 8.06
C ARG A 65 -14.28 -4.19 6.97
N ARG A 66 -14.51 -5.44 7.37
CA ARG A 66 -15.08 -6.47 6.50
C ARG A 66 -16.61 -6.49 6.67
N VAL A 67 -17.34 -6.54 5.56
CA VAL A 67 -18.80 -6.69 5.56
C VAL A 67 -19.19 -8.00 6.24
N CYS A 68 -20.26 -7.99 7.01
CA CYS A 68 -20.76 -9.18 7.70
C CYS A 68 -21.41 -10.14 6.71
N ASN A 69 -20.89 -11.36 6.60
CA ASN A 69 -21.37 -12.39 5.66
C ASN A 69 -22.81 -12.87 5.95
N LYS A 70 -23.38 -12.55 7.13
CA LYS A 70 -24.74 -12.97 7.53
C LYS A 70 -25.82 -11.98 7.13
N CYS A 71 -25.45 -10.72 6.88
CA CYS A 71 -26.40 -9.67 6.50
C CYS A 71 -25.89 -8.82 5.33
N VAL A 72 -25.08 -9.43 4.48
CA VAL A 72 -24.57 -8.81 3.27
C VAL A 72 -25.69 -8.66 2.24
N GLU A 73 -25.79 -7.47 1.65
CA GLU A 73 -26.69 -7.14 0.54
C GLU A 73 -25.96 -6.28 -0.48
N GLU A 74 -26.45 -6.32 -1.71
CA GLU A 74 -25.90 -5.51 -2.78
C GLU A 74 -26.23 -4.02 -2.56
N GLU A 75 -25.21 -3.16 -2.64
CA GLU A 75 -25.38 -1.72 -2.48
C GLU A 75 -25.64 -1.05 -3.83
N GLN A 76 -26.74 -0.31 -3.93
CA GLN A 76 -26.97 0.57 -5.08
C GLN A 76 -26.10 1.80 -4.98
N ILE A 77 -25.00 1.80 -5.72
CA ILE A 77 -24.03 2.89 -5.71
C ILE A 77 -24.47 4.03 -6.63
N THR A 78 -24.26 5.27 -6.18
CA THR A 78 -24.51 6.44 -7.01
C THR A 78 -23.61 6.45 -8.25
N PRO A 79 -24.08 6.98 -9.40
CA PRO A 79 -23.27 7.06 -10.63
C PRO A 79 -21.91 7.74 -10.42
N GLU A 80 -21.83 8.74 -9.54
CA GLU A 80 -20.58 9.43 -9.21
C GLU A 80 -19.57 8.54 -8.51
N LYS A 81 -20.01 7.76 -7.52
CA LYS A 81 -19.14 6.80 -6.81
C LYS A 81 -18.65 5.69 -7.75
N LEU A 82 -19.56 5.19 -8.61
CA LEU A 82 -19.23 4.20 -9.62
C LEU A 82 -18.20 4.73 -10.62
N ALA A 83 -18.35 5.94 -11.09
CA ALA A 83 -17.39 6.59 -11.99
C ALA A 83 -16.01 6.74 -11.34
N LYS A 84 -15.96 7.13 -10.06
CA LYS A 84 -14.70 7.21 -9.29
C LYS A 84 -14.03 5.83 -9.13
N ALA A 85 -14.80 4.80 -8.78
CA ALA A 85 -14.28 3.44 -8.66
C ALA A 85 -13.70 2.94 -9.99
N LYS A 86 -14.44 3.13 -11.10
CA LYS A 86 -13.96 2.81 -12.46
C LYS A 86 -12.69 3.58 -12.83
N ALA A 87 -12.59 4.86 -12.50
CA ALA A 87 -11.41 5.67 -12.78
C ALA A 87 -10.16 5.17 -12.03
N ILE A 88 -10.31 4.69 -10.79
CA ILE A 88 -9.23 4.10 -9.99
C ILE A 88 -8.84 2.73 -10.56
N LEU A 89 -9.80 1.86 -10.83
CA LEU A 89 -9.57 0.51 -11.38
C LEU A 89 -8.99 0.54 -12.80
N ASN A 90 -9.34 1.55 -13.61
CA ASN A 90 -8.75 1.73 -14.94
C ASN A 90 -7.23 1.98 -14.91
N LYS A 91 -6.68 2.43 -13.77
CA LYS A 91 -5.24 2.65 -13.58
C LYS A 91 -4.52 1.42 -13.02
N LEU A 92 -5.20 0.28 -12.88
CA LEU A 92 -4.56 -0.97 -12.50
C LEU A 92 -3.50 -1.39 -13.52
N PRO A 93 -2.42 -2.07 -13.06
CA PRO A 93 -1.51 -2.77 -13.96
C PRO A 93 -2.27 -3.76 -14.86
N GLU A 94 -1.81 -3.91 -16.11
CA GLU A 94 -2.48 -4.76 -17.10
C GLU A 94 -2.66 -6.23 -16.66
N ALA A 95 -1.75 -6.72 -15.81
CA ALA A 95 -1.85 -8.07 -15.25
C ALA A 95 -3.09 -8.25 -14.37
N GLU A 96 -3.37 -7.26 -13.51
CA GLU A 96 -4.50 -7.28 -12.57
C GLU A 96 -5.81 -6.88 -13.23
N LYS A 97 -5.74 -6.00 -14.23
CA LYS A 97 -6.90 -5.49 -14.97
C LYS A 97 -7.67 -6.59 -15.70
N LYS A 98 -6.99 -7.66 -16.12
CA LYS A 98 -7.61 -8.82 -16.80
C LYS A 98 -8.60 -9.57 -15.92
N ASN A 99 -8.47 -9.45 -14.60
CA ASN A 99 -9.28 -10.15 -13.61
C ASN A 99 -10.53 -9.36 -13.19
N VAL A 100 -10.72 -8.13 -13.72
CA VAL A 100 -11.80 -7.23 -13.29
C VAL A 100 -12.68 -6.86 -14.48
N ASP A 101 -13.98 -7.20 -14.40
CA ASP A 101 -14.96 -6.70 -15.34
C ASP A 101 -15.45 -5.31 -14.94
N LEU A 102 -14.86 -4.29 -15.55
CA LEU A 102 -15.21 -2.89 -15.30
C LEU A 102 -16.64 -2.49 -15.71
N ASN A 103 -17.32 -3.34 -16.49
CA ASN A 103 -18.70 -3.08 -16.90
C ASN A 103 -19.71 -3.60 -15.89
N ASN A 104 -19.31 -4.57 -15.06
CA ASN A 104 -20.16 -5.28 -14.13
C ASN A 104 -19.57 -5.25 -12.71
N LEU A 105 -19.54 -4.07 -12.10
CA LEU A 105 -19.03 -3.87 -10.74
C LEU A 105 -20.18 -3.94 -9.73
N HIS A 106 -20.15 -4.92 -8.85
CA HIS A 106 -21.08 -5.09 -7.75
C HIS A 106 -20.38 -4.77 -6.43
N PHE A 107 -21.03 -3.96 -5.60
CA PHE A 107 -20.55 -3.63 -4.26
C PHE A 107 -21.58 -4.04 -3.22
N TYR A 108 -21.11 -4.28 -2.02
CA TYR A 108 -21.91 -4.85 -0.96
C TYR A 108 -21.82 -4.05 0.33
N HIS A 109 -22.89 -4.05 1.10
CA HIS A 109 -22.94 -3.50 2.45
C HIS A 109 -23.63 -4.48 3.41
N GLY A 110 -23.47 -4.27 4.71
CA GLY A 110 -24.16 -5.06 5.73
C GLY A 110 -25.33 -4.28 6.33
N GLN A 111 -26.52 -4.85 6.31
CA GLN A 111 -27.73 -4.24 6.94
C GLN A 111 -27.63 -4.18 8.46
N GLY A 112 -26.88 -5.08 9.08
CA GLY A 112 -26.84 -5.27 10.52
C GLY A 112 -27.68 -6.48 10.95
N CYS A 113 -27.11 -7.33 11.80
CA CYS A 113 -27.76 -8.50 12.38
C CYS A 113 -27.20 -8.77 13.78
N GLU A 114 -27.73 -9.77 14.47
CA GLU A 114 -27.24 -10.17 15.80
C GLU A 114 -25.75 -10.55 15.77
N GLU A 115 -25.30 -11.25 14.72
CA GLU A 115 -23.93 -11.70 14.56
C GLU A 115 -22.91 -10.57 14.51
N CYS A 116 -23.27 -9.40 13.99
CA CYS A 116 -22.43 -8.21 13.92
C CYS A 116 -22.89 -7.10 14.90
N SER A 117 -23.77 -7.43 15.85
CA SER A 117 -24.33 -6.49 16.82
C SER A 117 -24.94 -5.23 16.17
N GLY A 118 -25.63 -5.40 15.05
CA GLY A 118 -26.28 -4.33 14.30
C GLY A 118 -25.35 -3.47 13.45
N LEU A 119 -24.03 -3.70 13.46
CA LEU A 119 -23.05 -2.82 12.81
C LEU A 119 -22.95 -3.02 11.29
N GLY A 120 -23.39 -4.16 10.75
CA GLY A 120 -23.21 -4.52 9.35
C GLY A 120 -21.77 -4.99 8.99
N TYR A 121 -20.82 -4.92 9.93
CA TYR A 121 -19.42 -5.28 9.73
C TYR A 121 -18.95 -6.25 10.81
N LYS A 122 -18.13 -7.24 10.42
CA LYS A 122 -17.50 -8.20 11.34
C LYS A 122 -16.07 -8.52 10.92
N GLY A 123 -15.12 -8.17 11.78
CA GLY A 123 -13.69 -8.34 11.51
C GLY A 123 -13.10 -7.24 10.63
N ARG A 124 -11.86 -7.45 10.24
CA ARG A 124 -11.07 -6.52 9.41
C ARG A 124 -10.28 -7.31 8.37
N VAL A 125 -10.01 -6.67 7.24
CA VAL A 125 -9.14 -7.18 6.19
C VAL A 125 -8.04 -6.17 5.91
N GLY A 126 -6.83 -6.66 5.63
CA GLY A 126 -5.72 -5.79 5.23
C GLY A 126 -5.84 -5.37 3.78
N ILE A 127 -5.58 -4.11 3.51
CA ILE A 127 -5.34 -3.59 2.16
C ILE A 127 -3.87 -3.19 2.06
N TYR A 128 -3.26 -3.44 0.91
CA TYR A 128 -1.82 -3.36 0.74
C TYR A 128 -1.45 -2.56 -0.50
N GLU A 129 -0.28 -1.94 -0.44
CA GLU A 129 0.48 -1.49 -1.60
C GLU A 129 1.92 -1.91 -1.40
N ILE A 130 2.50 -2.53 -2.42
CA ILE A 130 3.83 -3.13 -2.32
C ILE A 130 4.63 -2.72 -3.55
N PHE A 131 5.83 -2.20 -3.35
CA PHE A 131 6.79 -2.05 -4.41
C PHE A 131 8.15 -2.60 -4.03
N THR A 132 8.87 -3.08 -5.03
CA THR A 132 10.26 -3.52 -4.92
C THR A 132 11.19 -2.45 -5.47
N MET A 133 12.40 -2.40 -4.94
CA MET A 133 13.42 -1.49 -5.44
C MET A 133 13.81 -1.86 -6.87
N ASN A 134 13.98 -0.84 -7.70
CA ASN A 134 14.50 -0.95 -9.07
C ASN A 134 15.46 0.21 -9.36
N LYS A 135 16.16 0.12 -10.50
CA LYS A 135 17.18 1.11 -10.89
C LYS A 135 16.63 2.53 -11.02
N GLU A 136 15.37 2.71 -11.46
CA GLU A 136 14.76 4.03 -11.62
C GLU A 136 14.51 4.67 -10.24
N ILE A 137 14.00 3.90 -9.27
CA ILE A 137 13.78 4.36 -7.90
C ILE A 137 15.11 4.66 -7.21
N GLU A 138 16.13 3.79 -7.37
CA GLU A 138 17.47 4.02 -6.82
C GLU A 138 18.07 5.33 -7.33
N GLN A 139 17.97 5.60 -8.64
CA GLN A 139 18.46 6.85 -9.24
C GLN A 139 17.76 8.08 -8.67
N VAL A 140 16.44 8.02 -8.46
CA VAL A 140 15.70 9.13 -7.83
C VAL A 140 16.14 9.33 -6.40
N ILE A 141 16.36 8.27 -5.62
CA ILE A 141 16.88 8.38 -4.24
C ILE A 141 18.24 9.09 -4.24
N LEU A 142 19.13 8.76 -5.18
CA LEU A 142 20.47 9.34 -5.27
C LEU A 142 20.48 10.79 -5.80
N SER A 143 19.46 11.20 -6.54
CA SER A 143 19.40 12.53 -7.18
C SER A 143 19.06 13.70 -6.24
N ALA A 144 18.81 13.45 -4.96
CA ALA A 144 18.36 14.41 -3.96
C ALA A 144 17.02 15.14 -4.27
N GLN A 145 16.32 14.75 -5.33
CA GLN A 145 14.99 15.27 -5.72
C GLN A 145 13.88 14.28 -5.38
N VAL A 146 13.97 13.69 -4.19
CA VAL A 146 13.04 12.67 -3.74
C VAL A 146 11.76 13.30 -3.21
N SER A 147 10.63 12.94 -3.80
CA SER A 147 9.31 13.23 -3.29
C SER A 147 8.48 11.95 -3.19
N GLU A 148 7.50 11.92 -2.29
CA GLU A 148 6.54 10.81 -2.22
C GLU A 148 5.86 10.57 -3.57
N TYR A 149 5.53 11.66 -4.28
CA TYR A 149 4.89 11.60 -5.60
C TYR A 149 5.79 10.93 -6.65
N SER A 150 7.07 11.33 -6.74
CA SER A 150 8.00 10.73 -7.71
C SER A 150 8.23 9.23 -7.47
N ILE A 151 8.35 8.83 -6.22
CA ILE A 151 8.46 7.41 -5.86
C ILE A 151 7.18 6.64 -6.20
N GLN A 152 6.00 7.21 -5.88
CA GLN A 152 4.72 6.59 -6.18
C GLN A 152 4.52 6.39 -7.69
N GLU A 153 4.87 7.38 -8.50
CA GLU A 153 4.74 7.31 -9.96
C GLU A 153 5.61 6.18 -10.54
N LEU A 154 6.87 6.07 -10.08
CA LEU A 154 7.78 4.99 -10.49
C LEU A 154 7.33 3.61 -9.98
N ALA A 155 6.82 3.54 -8.75
CA ALA A 155 6.31 2.30 -8.18
C ALA A 155 5.09 1.79 -8.97
N VAL A 156 4.14 2.68 -9.30
CA VAL A 156 2.96 2.34 -10.13
C VAL A 156 3.38 1.94 -11.54
N LYS A 157 4.33 2.65 -12.16
CA LYS A 157 4.91 2.26 -13.45
C LYS A 157 5.57 0.88 -13.39
N GLY A 158 6.19 0.54 -12.25
CA GLY A 158 6.77 -0.78 -11.96
C GLY A 158 5.75 -1.87 -11.63
N GLY A 159 4.45 -1.57 -11.65
CA GLY A 159 3.37 -2.54 -11.41
C GLY A 159 2.79 -2.53 -10.00
N MET A 160 3.09 -1.55 -9.15
CA MET A 160 2.47 -1.44 -7.84
C MET A 160 0.96 -1.19 -7.95
N VAL A 161 0.19 -2.03 -7.27
CA VAL A 161 -1.22 -1.78 -6.98
C VAL A 161 -1.30 -0.87 -5.76
N THR A 162 -2.03 0.24 -5.84
CA THR A 162 -2.20 1.16 -4.70
C THR A 162 -3.19 0.61 -3.68
N MET A 163 -3.12 1.07 -2.41
CA MET A 163 -4.09 0.65 -1.38
C MET A 163 -5.55 0.91 -1.79
N ALA A 164 -5.82 2.00 -2.51
CA ALA A 164 -7.16 2.29 -3.00
C ALA A 164 -7.63 1.27 -4.05
N GLN A 165 -6.74 0.85 -4.93
CA GLN A 165 -7.03 -0.19 -5.91
C GLN A 165 -7.22 -1.55 -5.25
N ASP A 166 -6.31 -1.95 -4.34
CA ASP A 166 -6.41 -3.21 -3.59
C ASP A 166 -7.70 -3.26 -2.75
N GLY A 167 -8.06 -2.13 -2.11
CA GLY A 167 -9.31 -2.01 -1.37
C GLY A 167 -10.55 -2.16 -2.25
N LEU A 168 -10.54 -1.61 -3.47
CA LEU A 168 -11.63 -1.79 -4.43
C LEU A 168 -11.70 -3.23 -4.95
N LEU A 169 -10.56 -3.86 -5.25
CA LEU A 169 -10.53 -5.28 -5.65
C LEU A 169 -11.16 -6.16 -4.58
N LYS A 170 -10.79 -5.99 -3.32
CA LYS A 170 -11.36 -6.73 -2.19
C LYS A 170 -12.82 -6.41 -1.87
N ALA A 171 -13.30 -5.26 -2.33
CA ALA A 171 -14.72 -4.92 -2.20
C ALA A 171 -15.59 -5.55 -3.28
N LEU A 172 -14.99 -6.09 -4.35
CA LEU A 172 -15.66 -6.81 -5.44
C LEU A 172 -15.68 -8.33 -5.23
N GLU A 173 -14.87 -8.85 -4.28
CA GLU A 173 -14.84 -10.26 -3.84
C GLU A 173 -15.96 -10.56 -2.82
#